data_37a43b2a515536afc50421a84abd1370
#
_entry.id   37a43b2a515536afc50421a84abd1370
#
_cell.length_a   1.000
_cell.length_b   1.000
_cell.length_c   1.000
_cell.angle_alpha   90.00
_cell.angle_beta   90.00
_cell.angle_gamma   90.00
#
_symmetry.space_group_name_H-M   'P 1'
#
loop_
_entity.id
_entity.type
_entity.pdbx_description
1 polymer ?
#
loop_
_entity_poly.entity_id
_entity_poly.type
_entity_poly.pdbx_seq_one_letter_code
_entity_poly.pdbx_strand_id
1 'polypeptide(L)'
;EGELVCFLDADTEAFSPHFASGLLGPLVCEQGISFVKGFYRRPMLAGVQGGPGVPGVPGVPGGLGGPGGPSGLGRPSGPGRPGGPGGLDGLEGGGRVNHLMARPALEVFYPELAEVRQPLAGEVAGRRELFEALPFATGYGVEIAMLIDVWRDRGLESIAQVDLEEHRNRHQPLGALTPMATTVLATVAGRLEREGRLAGAGGAPPERPPLASLKAA
;
A
#
# COMPACT_ATOMS: atom_id res chain seq x y z
N GLU A 1 27.73 -2.59 6.54
CA GLU A 1 28.21 -3.39 7.69
C GLU A 1 27.05 -4.05 8.49
N GLY A 2 25.81 -3.60 8.47
CA GLY A 2 24.69 -4.27 9.14
C GLY A 2 24.05 -5.37 8.29
N GLU A 3 23.47 -6.39 8.91
CA GLU A 3 22.78 -7.49 8.24
C GLU A 3 21.33 -7.14 7.86
N LEU A 4 20.75 -6.18 8.57
CA LEU A 4 19.39 -5.71 8.37
C LEU A 4 19.41 -4.26 7.87
N VAL A 5 18.47 -3.95 6.98
CA VAL A 5 18.26 -2.61 6.44
C VAL A 5 16.82 -2.21 6.69
N CYS A 6 16.61 -0.98 7.14
CA CYS A 6 15.29 -0.40 7.35
C CYS A 6 15.18 0.90 6.54
N PHE A 7 14.11 1.02 5.76
CA PHE A 7 13.74 2.23 5.04
C PHE A 7 12.58 2.89 5.79
N LEU A 8 12.65 4.18 5.95
CA LEU A 8 11.65 5.01 6.61
C LEU A 8 11.47 6.29 5.82
N ASP A 9 10.22 6.72 5.64
CA ASP A 9 9.92 7.96 4.93
C ASP A 9 10.41 9.17 5.76
N ALA A 10 11.18 10.06 5.12
CA ALA A 10 11.79 11.20 5.80
C ALA A 10 10.82 12.34 6.09
N ASP A 11 9.62 12.33 5.51
CA ASP A 11 8.57 13.34 5.69
C ASP A 11 7.50 12.95 6.72
N THR A 12 7.77 11.92 7.52
CA THR A 12 6.89 11.46 8.59
C THR A 12 6.87 12.47 9.75
N GLU A 13 5.72 13.11 9.98
CA GLU A 13 5.59 14.17 11.03
C GLU A 13 5.59 13.62 12.47
N ALA A 14 5.24 12.36 12.66
CA ALA A 14 5.13 11.75 14.00
C ALA A 14 6.05 10.51 14.10
N PHE A 15 7.30 10.67 13.73
CA PHE A 15 8.27 9.57 13.81
C PHE A 15 8.50 9.16 15.27
N SER A 16 8.47 7.84 15.50
CA SER A 16 8.72 7.22 16.78
C SER A 16 9.70 6.06 16.62
N PRO A 17 10.55 5.76 17.61
CA PRO A 17 11.41 4.57 17.60
C PRO A 17 10.65 3.26 17.40
N HIS A 18 9.33 3.25 17.68
CA HIS A 18 8.44 2.12 17.42
C HIS A 18 8.44 1.70 15.93
N PHE A 19 8.56 2.65 15.01
CA PHE A 19 8.63 2.35 13.57
C PHE A 19 9.80 1.42 13.26
N ALA A 20 11.00 1.79 13.71
CA ALA A 20 12.17 0.98 13.47
C ALA A 20 12.13 -0.36 14.21
N SER A 21 11.76 -0.36 15.50
CA SER A 21 11.69 -1.60 16.30
C SER A 21 10.58 -2.54 15.80
N GLY A 22 9.43 -2.01 15.38
CA GLY A 22 8.34 -2.78 14.79
C GLY A 22 8.77 -3.47 13.50
N LEU A 23 9.41 -2.73 12.59
CA LEU A 23 9.88 -3.28 11.31
C LEU A 23 11.02 -4.29 11.47
N LEU A 24 11.93 -4.08 12.41
CA LEU A 24 13.05 -4.98 12.62
C LEU A 24 12.70 -6.21 13.45
N GLY A 25 11.66 -6.11 14.31
CA GLY A 25 11.25 -7.19 15.22
C GLY A 25 11.05 -8.54 14.54
N PRO A 26 10.20 -8.67 13.53
CA PRO A 26 9.98 -9.95 12.85
C PRO A 26 11.25 -10.53 12.23
N LEU A 27 12.15 -9.70 11.70
CA LEU A 27 13.41 -10.16 11.10
C LEU A 27 14.37 -10.78 12.12
N VAL A 28 14.26 -10.35 13.38
CA VAL A 28 15.10 -10.85 14.49
C VAL A 28 14.47 -12.04 15.19
N CYS A 29 13.13 -12.00 15.38
CA CYS A 29 12.43 -12.96 16.23
C CYS A 29 11.84 -14.15 15.47
N GLU A 30 11.59 -14.04 14.16
CA GLU A 30 10.91 -15.05 13.38
C GLU A 30 11.85 -15.66 12.31
N GLN A 31 12.00 -16.97 12.36
CA GLN A 31 12.76 -17.68 11.34
C GLN A 31 11.97 -17.70 10.02
N GLY A 32 12.67 -17.45 8.89
CA GLY A 32 12.06 -17.45 7.56
C GLY A 32 11.60 -16.07 7.08
N ILE A 33 11.39 -15.10 7.97
CA ILE A 33 11.08 -13.74 7.56
C ILE A 33 12.34 -13.06 7.01
N SER A 34 12.24 -12.55 5.80
CA SER A 34 13.31 -11.83 5.11
C SER A 34 12.93 -10.40 4.73
N PHE A 35 11.62 -10.10 4.72
CA PHE A 35 11.08 -8.79 4.38
C PHE A 35 9.89 -8.44 5.28
N VAL A 36 9.86 -7.21 5.76
CA VAL A 36 8.78 -6.68 6.60
C VAL A 36 8.24 -5.41 6.00
N LYS A 37 6.92 -5.33 5.91
CA LYS A 37 6.21 -4.18 5.37
C LYS A 37 5.35 -3.53 6.44
N GLY A 38 5.54 -2.22 6.63
CA GLY A 38 4.69 -1.43 7.51
C GLY A 38 3.31 -1.18 6.91
N PHE A 39 2.31 -1.08 7.76
CA PHE A 39 1.02 -0.48 7.44
C PHE A 39 0.58 0.39 8.62
N TYR A 40 -0.27 1.38 8.35
CA TYR A 40 -0.67 2.38 9.35
C TYR A 40 -2.00 3.03 8.98
N ARG A 41 -2.61 3.68 9.96
CA ARG A 41 -3.79 4.51 9.75
C ARG A 41 -3.36 5.95 9.44
N ARG A 42 -4.05 6.57 8.50
CA ARG A 42 -3.85 7.99 8.17
C ARG A 42 -5.12 8.77 8.54
N PRO A 43 -5.20 9.33 9.77
CA PRO A 43 -6.37 10.10 10.17
C PRO A 43 -6.52 11.34 9.28
N MET A 44 -7.77 11.72 8.97
CA MET A 44 -8.03 13.02 8.36
C MET A 44 -7.66 14.10 9.37
N LEU A 45 -6.85 15.06 8.95
CA LEU A 45 -6.65 16.28 9.74
C LEU A 45 -8.01 17.00 9.82
N ALA A 46 -8.59 17.06 11.01
CA ALA A 46 -9.79 17.83 11.27
C ALA A 46 -9.49 19.30 10.89
N GLY A 47 -10.05 19.81 9.80
CA GLY A 47 -9.88 21.20 9.37
C GLY A 47 -9.72 21.46 7.89
N VAL A 48 -9.49 20.46 7.03
CA VAL A 48 -9.54 20.67 5.59
C VAL A 48 -10.98 20.43 5.13
N GLN A 49 -11.87 21.34 5.51
CA GLN A 49 -13.15 21.49 4.81
C GLN A 49 -12.85 21.93 3.37
N GLY A 50 -13.51 21.29 2.43
CA GLY A 50 -13.35 21.51 1.01
C GLY A 50 -13.21 22.99 0.65
N GLY A 51 -12.31 23.26 -0.30
CA GLY A 51 -12.12 24.60 -0.85
C GLY A 51 -13.45 25.22 -1.29
N PRO A 52 -13.48 26.55 -1.54
CA PRO A 52 -14.70 27.29 -1.77
C PRO A 52 -15.53 26.64 -2.88
N GLY A 53 -16.78 26.36 -2.52
CA GLY A 53 -17.72 25.67 -3.39
C GLY A 53 -17.83 26.34 -4.77
N VAL A 54 -17.88 25.52 -5.77
CA VAL A 54 -18.28 25.93 -7.13
C VAL A 54 -19.69 26.56 -7.03
N PRO A 55 -19.93 27.79 -7.50
CA PRO A 55 -21.25 28.40 -7.43
C PRO A 55 -22.26 27.62 -8.26
N GLY A 56 -23.29 27.15 -7.59
CA GLY A 56 -24.63 26.96 -8.05
C GLY A 56 -24.90 26.26 -9.39
N VAL A 57 -25.24 24.97 -9.33
CA VAL A 57 -26.22 24.39 -10.25
C VAL A 57 -27.58 24.46 -9.56
N PRO A 58 -28.63 25.03 -10.16
CA PRO A 58 -29.95 25.12 -9.55
C PRO A 58 -30.55 23.75 -9.31
N GLY A 59 -31.15 23.59 -8.13
CA GLY A 59 -31.72 22.35 -7.66
C GLY A 59 -32.84 21.78 -8.52
N VAL A 60 -32.88 20.47 -8.59
CA VAL A 60 -34.04 19.69 -9.01
C VAL A 60 -34.93 19.48 -7.76
N PRO A 61 -36.22 19.83 -7.79
CA PRO A 61 -37.12 19.66 -6.65
C PRO A 61 -37.42 18.18 -6.39
N GLY A 62 -37.50 17.86 -5.10
CA GLY A 62 -37.72 16.56 -4.58
C GLY A 62 -38.99 15.84 -5.01
N GLY A 63 -38.94 14.56 -4.91
CA GLY A 63 -40.03 13.63 -5.10
C GLY A 63 -40.19 12.62 -3.97
N LEU A 64 -41.26 12.76 -3.21
CA LEU A 64 -42.09 11.74 -2.58
C LEU A 64 -41.52 10.84 -1.47
N GLY A 65 -41.90 11.20 -0.25
CA GLY A 65 -41.91 10.31 0.88
C GLY A 65 -42.90 9.17 0.70
N GLY A 66 -42.52 7.96 1.05
CA GLY A 66 -43.38 6.80 1.23
C GLY A 66 -43.44 6.42 2.71
N PRO A 67 -44.58 5.88 3.19
CA PRO A 67 -44.89 5.77 4.61
C PRO A 67 -44.20 4.58 5.31
N GLY A 68 -43.97 4.76 6.61
CA GLY A 68 -43.34 3.80 7.51
C GLY A 68 -44.05 2.46 7.60
N GLY A 69 -43.29 1.41 7.75
CA GLY A 69 -43.72 0.09 8.17
C GLY A 69 -43.07 -0.30 9.50
N PRO A 70 -43.72 -1.18 10.30
CA PRO A 70 -43.47 -1.28 11.72
C PRO A 70 -42.25 -2.11 12.10
N SER A 71 -41.68 -1.72 13.24
CA SER A 71 -40.68 -2.44 14.04
C SER A 71 -41.09 -3.88 14.34
N GLY A 72 -40.22 -4.82 14.17
CA GLY A 72 -40.48 -6.18 14.60
C GLY A 72 -39.25 -7.10 14.56
N LEU A 73 -38.84 -7.52 15.75
CA LEU A 73 -38.12 -8.74 16.11
C LEU A 73 -36.62 -8.77 15.91
N GLY A 74 -35.92 -8.60 17.04
CA GLY A 74 -34.52 -8.89 17.25
C GLY A 74 -34.18 -10.34 16.90
N ARG A 75 -33.14 -10.49 16.08
CA ARG A 75 -32.43 -11.75 15.87
C ARG A 75 -31.27 -11.82 16.86
N PRO A 76 -31.03 -12.97 17.50
CA PRO A 76 -29.90 -13.12 18.40
C PRO A 76 -28.59 -13.05 17.63
N SER A 77 -27.64 -12.29 18.19
CA SER A 77 -26.26 -12.18 17.75
C SER A 77 -25.56 -13.55 17.85
N GLY A 78 -25.32 -14.18 16.72
CA GLY A 78 -24.41 -15.31 16.60
C GLY A 78 -22.95 -14.86 16.71
N PRO A 79 -22.00 -15.77 17.04
CA PRO A 79 -20.59 -15.42 17.20
C PRO A 79 -20.05 -14.80 15.92
N GLY A 80 -19.33 -13.66 16.10
CA GLY A 80 -18.82 -12.84 15.02
C GLY A 80 -18.01 -13.66 14.02
N ARG A 81 -18.41 -13.59 12.76
CA ARG A 81 -17.58 -13.99 11.63
C ARG A 81 -16.33 -13.15 11.67
N PRO A 82 -15.13 -13.75 11.51
CA PRO A 82 -13.92 -12.96 11.29
C PRO A 82 -14.17 -12.06 10.08
N GLY A 83 -13.95 -10.76 10.25
CA GLY A 83 -14.19 -9.76 9.21
C GLY A 83 -13.48 -10.16 7.94
N GLY A 84 -14.22 -10.16 6.82
CA GLY A 84 -13.66 -10.38 5.50
C GLY A 84 -12.58 -9.35 5.18
N PRO A 85 -11.67 -9.63 4.23
CA PRO A 85 -10.56 -8.75 3.88
C PRO A 85 -11.10 -7.39 3.41
N GLY A 86 -10.72 -6.32 4.11
CA GLY A 86 -10.84 -4.96 3.63
C GLY A 86 -12.12 -4.20 4.00
N GLY A 87 -12.41 -4.06 5.29
CA GLY A 87 -13.25 -2.95 5.75
C GLY A 87 -12.65 -1.62 5.30
N LEU A 88 -13.50 -0.70 4.84
CA LEU A 88 -13.13 0.66 4.38
C LEU A 88 -12.63 1.57 5.53
N ASP A 89 -12.32 1.01 6.67
CA ASP A 89 -12.00 1.68 7.92
C ASP A 89 -10.69 2.49 7.91
N GLY A 90 -10.00 2.55 6.78
CA GLY A 90 -8.78 3.33 6.58
C GLY A 90 -8.88 4.42 5.50
N LEU A 91 -10.07 4.67 4.94
CA LEU A 91 -10.24 5.66 3.86
C LEU A 91 -10.25 7.12 4.33
N GLU A 92 -10.21 7.34 5.65
CA GLU A 92 -10.49 8.66 6.21
C GLU A 92 -9.42 9.73 5.96
N GLY A 93 -8.30 9.44 5.35
CA GLY A 93 -7.32 10.52 5.21
C GLY A 93 -6.25 10.37 4.15
N GLY A 94 -5.84 9.17 3.78
CA GLY A 94 -4.70 8.98 2.89
C GLY A 94 -4.68 7.63 2.22
N GLY A 95 -3.63 7.39 1.41
CA GLY A 95 -3.47 6.10 0.76
C GLY A 95 -4.41 5.86 -0.43
N ARG A 96 -4.97 6.94 -1.02
CA ARG A 96 -5.91 6.83 -2.16
C ARG A 96 -5.34 6.00 -3.32
N VAL A 97 -4.06 6.15 -3.63
CA VAL A 97 -3.41 5.35 -4.68
C VAL A 97 -3.27 3.88 -4.24
N ASN A 98 -3.06 3.60 -2.96
CA ASN A 98 -3.12 2.24 -2.44
C ASN A 98 -4.48 1.59 -2.71
N HIS A 99 -5.56 2.27 -2.35
CA HIS A 99 -6.92 1.72 -2.43
C HIS A 99 -7.48 1.68 -3.85
N LEU A 100 -7.18 2.70 -4.66
CA LEU A 100 -7.78 2.86 -5.99
C LEU A 100 -6.92 2.30 -7.12
N MET A 101 -5.65 1.97 -6.86
CA MET A 101 -4.74 1.48 -7.89
C MET A 101 -3.94 0.26 -7.44
N ALA A 102 -3.13 0.37 -6.38
CA ALA A 102 -2.18 -0.68 -6.05
C ALA A 102 -2.85 -1.97 -5.59
N ARG A 103 -3.79 -1.89 -4.64
CA ARG A 103 -4.53 -3.07 -4.16
C ARG A 103 -5.37 -3.74 -5.25
N PRO A 104 -6.22 -3.01 -6.02
CA PRO A 104 -6.93 -3.62 -7.15
C PRO A 104 -6.01 -4.25 -8.19
N ALA A 105 -4.87 -3.62 -8.49
CA ALA A 105 -3.91 -4.19 -9.42
C ALA A 105 -3.28 -5.49 -8.90
N LEU A 106 -2.94 -5.54 -7.61
CA LEU A 106 -2.44 -6.77 -6.99
C LEU A 106 -3.54 -7.84 -6.94
N GLU A 107 -4.76 -7.51 -6.55
CA GLU A 107 -5.87 -8.46 -6.51
C GLU A 107 -6.13 -9.14 -7.87
N VAL A 108 -6.01 -8.37 -8.97
CA VAL A 108 -6.22 -8.88 -10.33
C VAL A 108 -5.02 -9.64 -10.86
N PHE A 109 -3.81 -9.14 -10.64
CA PHE A 109 -2.61 -9.65 -11.32
C PHE A 109 -1.68 -10.48 -10.44
N TYR A 110 -1.73 -10.29 -9.13
CA TYR A 110 -0.92 -10.97 -8.10
C TYR A 110 -1.79 -11.31 -6.89
N PRO A 111 -2.80 -12.18 -7.04
CA PRO A 111 -3.81 -12.44 -6.00
C PRO A 111 -3.20 -12.95 -4.69
N GLU A 112 -2.02 -13.55 -4.72
CA GLU A 112 -1.27 -13.96 -3.53
C GLU A 112 -0.86 -12.76 -2.65
N LEU A 113 -0.69 -11.58 -3.26
CA LEU A 113 -0.36 -10.33 -2.57
C LEU A 113 -1.59 -9.49 -2.19
N ALA A 114 -2.82 -9.95 -2.45
CA ALA A 114 -4.05 -9.22 -2.15
C ALA A 114 -4.24 -8.90 -0.65
N GLU A 115 -3.67 -9.73 0.24
CA GLU A 115 -3.70 -9.54 1.68
C GLU A 115 -2.72 -8.48 2.20
N VAL A 116 -1.86 -7.93 1.32
CA VAL A 116 -0.95 -6.84 1.71
C VAL A 116 -1.75 -5.55 1.88
N ARG A 117 -1.81 -5.06 3.12
CA ARG A 117 -2.67 -3.93 3.50
C ARG A 117 -2.29 -2.62 2.82
N GLN A 118 -0.98 -2.31 2.80
CA GLN A 118 -0.46 -1.08 2.20
C GLN A 118 0.73 -1.37 1.29
N PRO A 119 0.50 -1.84 0.06
CA PRO A 119 1.57 -2.16 -0.88
C PRO A 119 2.50 -0.98 -1.21
N LEU A 120 2.03 0.26 -1.09
CA LEU A 120 2.81 1.48 -1.36
C LEU A 120 3.36 2.15 -0.09
N ALA A 121 3.34 1.51 1.08
CA ALA A 121 4.04 2.07 2.24
C ALA A 121 5.56 2.05 2.01
N GLY A 122 6.25 3.18 2.28
CA GLY A 122 7.70 3.29 2.17
C GLY A 122 8.44 2.68 3.37
N GLU A 123 7.73 2.47 4.47
CA GLU A 123 8.25 1.86 5.70
C GLU A 123 8.42 0.36 5.50
N VAL A 124 9.64 -0.06 5.26
CA VAL A 124 10.01 -1.47 5.06
C VAL A 124 11.32 -1.79 5.73
N ALA A 125 11.50 -3.05 6.11
CA ALA A 125 12.78 -3.57 6.53
C ALA A 125 13.02 -4.95 5.90
N GLY A 126 14.28 -5.34 5.80
CA GLY A 126 14.64 -6.63 5.25
C GLY A 126 16.11 -6.97 5.47
N ARG A 127 16.47 -8.18 5.07
CA ARG A 127 17.87 -8.60 5.08
C ARG A 127 18.65 -7.86 4.01
N ARG A 128 19.85 -7.43 4.33
CA ARG A 128 20.73 -6.71 3.39
C ARG A 128 20.92 -7.48 2.08
N GLU A 129 21.20 -8.76 2.17
CA GLU A 129 21.41 -9.63 1.02
C GLU A 129 20.22 -9.66 0.06
N LEU A 130 18.98 -9.59 0.60
CA LEU A 130 17.77 -9.49 -0.20
C LEU A 130 17.77 -8.19 -1.01
N PHE A 131 17.96 -7.05 -0.35
CA PHE A 131 17.97 -5.76 -1.04
C PHE A 131 19.13 -5.60 -2.04
N GLU A 132 20.28 -6.21 -1.76
CA GLU A 132 21.42 -6.21 -2.69
C GLU A 132 21.15 -7.06 -3.95
N ALA A 133 20.25 -8.03 -3.86
CA ALA A 133 19.87 -8.90 -4.98
C ALA A 133 18.72 -8.35 -5.83
N LEU A 134 17.89 -7.43 -5.29
CA LEU A 134 16.72 -6.91 -5.98
C LEU A 134 17.04 -5.71 -6.88
N PRO A 135 16.38 -5.59 -8.05
CA PRO A 135 16.38 -4.34 -8.80
C PRO A 135 15.50 -3.32 -8.11
N PHE A 136 15.92 -2.06 -8.12
CA PHE A 136 15.13 -0.97 -7.57
C PHE A 136 14.51 -0.13 -8.69
N ALA A 137 13.19 -0.17 -8.80
CA ALA A 137 12.46 0.76 -9.64
C ALA A 137 12.67 2.20 -9.15
N THR A 138 12.69 3.17 -10.04
CA THR A 138 12.81 4.57 -9.68
C THR A 138 11.44 5.24 -9.52
N GLY A 139 11.36 6.26 -8.66
CA GLY A 139 10.12 7.02 -8.42
C GLY A 139 9.05 6.19 -7.69
N TYR A 140 7.79 6.51 -7.91
CA TYR A 140 6.63 5.96 -7.19
C TYR A 140 6.33 4.46 -7.45
N GLY A 141 7.17 3.78 -8.18
CA GLY A 141 7.04 2.35 -8.44
C GLY A 141 7.87 1.47 -7.53
N VAL A 142 8.76 2.05 -6.70
CA VAL A 142 9.76 1.30 -5.94
C VAL A 142 9.12 0.32 -4.96
N GLU A 143 8.11 0.74 -4.21
CA GLU A 143 7.49 -0.06 -3.16
C GLU A 143 6.75 -1.28 -3.73
N ILE A 144 5.94 -1.08 -4.78
CA ILE A 144 5.18 -2.18 -5.38
C ILE A 144 6.08 -3.12 -6.18
N ALA A 145 7.12 -2.57 -6.83
CA ALA A 145 8.12 -3.38 -7.51
C ALA A 145 8.85 -4.31 -6.53
N MET A 146 9.35 -3.73 -5.44
CA MET A 146 10.04 -4.45 -4.38
C MET A 146 9.16 -5.56 -3.79
N LEU A 147 7.90 -5.25 -3.50
CA LEU A 147 6.95 -6.23 -2.96
C LEU A 147 6.75 -7.42 -3.91
N ILE A 148 6.52 -7.16 -5.20
CA ILE A 148 6.35 -8.22 -6.21
C ILE A 148 7.65 -9.04 -6.36
N ASP A 149 8.80 -8.37 -6.42
CA ASP A 149 10.09 -9.04 -6.62
C ASP A 149 10.48 -9.89 -5.40
N VAL A 150 10.24 -9.42 -4.17
CA VAL A 150 10.45 -10.20 -2.93
C VAL A 150 9.55 -11.44 -2.92
N TRP A 151 8.27 -11.27 -3.21
CA TRP A 151 7.33 -12.40 -3.25
C TRP A 151 7.77 -13.46 -4.26
N ARG A 152 8.24 -13.05 -5.43
CA ARG A 152 8.71 -13.96 -6.47
C ARG A 152 10.00 -14.69 -6.12
N ASP A 153 10.91 -14.02 -5.42
CA ASP A 153 12.20 -14.59 -5.05
C ASP A 153 12.12 -15.48 -3.80
N ARG A 154 11.32 -15.09 -2.81
CA ARG A 154 11.31 -15.69 -1.47
C ARG A 154 9.98 -16.31 -1.05
N GLY A 155 8.90 -16.08 -1.76
CA GLY A 155 7.55 -16.53 -1.39
C GLY A 155 6.85 -15.61 -0.39
N LEU A 156 5.53 -15.79 -0.26
CA LEU A 156 4.68 -14.97 0.61
C LEU A 156 5.03 -15.17 2.10
N GLU A 157 5.42 -16.37 2.48
CA GLU A 157 5.79 -16.77 3.84
C GLU A 157 7.03 -16.04 4.38
N SER A 158 7.81 -15.44 3.50
CA SER A 158 8.97 -14.63 3.85
C SER A 158 8.63 -13.17 4.18
N ILE A 159 7.36 -12.76 3.98
CA ILE A 159 6.88 -11.40 4.11
C ILE A 159 6.02 -11.25 5.35
N ALA A 160 6.44 -10.43 6.31
CA ALA A 160 5.63 -10.04 7.45
C ALA A 160 5.02 -8.64 7.25
N GLN A 161 3.92 -8.36 7.92
CA GLN A 161 3.29 -7.05 7.97
C GLN A 161 3.19 -6.57 9.42
N VAL A 162 3.53 -5.30 9.68
CA VAL A 162 3.54 -4.70 11.01
C VAL A 162 2.68 -3.45 11.05
N ASP A 163 1.79 -3.35 12.04
CA ASP A 163 1.01 -2.15 12.31
C ASP A 163 1.91 -1.09 12.96
N LEU A 164 2.12 0.00 12.29
CA LEU A 164 2.87 1.16 12.75
C LEU A 164 1.95 2.23 13.35
N GLU A 165 0.69 1.88 13.63
CA GLU A 165 -0.34 2.70 14.27
C GLU A 165 -0.79 3.90 13.43
N GLU A 166 -0.37 5.10 13.78
CA GLU A 166 -0.76 6.34 13.10
C GLU A 166 0.42 6.95 12.35
N HIS A 167 0.17 7.33 11.10
CA HIS A 167 1.14 8.04 10.27
C HIS A 167 0.52 9.34 9.73
N ARG A 168 1.13 10.47 10.06
CA ARG A 168 0.67 11.79 9.64
C ARG A 168 1.59 12.36 8.59
N ASN A 169 1.06 12.60 7.42
CA ASN A 169 1.70 13.38 6.37
C ASN A 169 0.69 14.23 5.63
N ARG A 170 1.20 15.20 4.87
CA ARG A 170 0.38 16.16 4.14
C ARG A 170 -0.38 15.46 3.02
N HIS A 171 -1.67 15.79 2.90
CA HIS A 171 -2.51 15.31 1.82
C HIS A 171 -2.20 16.05 0.51
N GLN A 172 -1.92 15.30 -0.54
CA GLN A 172 -1.79 15.84 -1.88
C GLN A 172 -3.18 15.95 -2.55
N PRO A 173 -3.42 16.98 -3.38
CA PRO A 173 -4.65 17.08 -4.16
C PRO A 173 -4.76 15.89 -5.14
N LEU A 174 -5.99 15.50 -5.48
CA LEU A 174 -6.24 14.33 -6.33
C LEU A 174 -5.49 14.36 -7.65
N GLY A 175 -5.41 15.55 -8.30
CA GLY A 175 -4.66 15.70 -9.55
C GLY A 175 -3.17 15.39 -9.44
N ALA A 176 -2.56 15.61 -8.29
CA ALA A 176 -1.15 15.26 -8.05
C ALA A 176 -0.93 13.75 -7.88
N LEU A 177 -1.98 12.98 -7.62
CA LEU A 177 -1.89 11.53 -7.46
C LEU A 177 -1.92 10.78 -8.80
N THR A 178 -2.38 11.40 -9.89
CA THR A 178 -2.46 10.77 -11.22
C THR A 178 -1.10 10.28 -11.72
N PRO A 179 -0.01 11.08 -11.70
CA PRO A 179 1.31 10.60 -12.12
C PRO A 179 1.81 9.44 -11.25
N MET A 180 1.53 9.48 -9.94
CA MET A 180 1.87 8.39 -9.02
C MET A 180 1.13 7.10 -9.40
N ALA A 181 -0.18 7.16 -9.58
CA ALA A 181 -1.00 6.02 -9.99
C ALA A 181 -0.56 5.44 -11.35
N THR A 182 -0.22 6.31 -12.31
CA THR A 182 0.29 5.91 -13.61
C THR A 182 1.62 5.15 -13.47
N THR A 183 2.55 5.63 -12.64
CA THR A 183 3.83 4.96 -12.40
C THR A 183 3.64 3.61 -11.74
N VAL A 184 2.75 3.51 -10.74
CA VAL A 184 2.40 2.23 -10.08
C VAL A 184 1.84 1.23 -11.10
N LEU A 185 0.88 1.66 -11.93
CA LEU A 185 0.30 0.80 -12.96
C LEU A 185 1.34 0.34 -13.97
N ALA A 186 2.17 1.26 -14.48
CA ALA A 186 3.25 0.94 -15.42
C ALA A 186 4.26 -0.05 -14.83
N THR A 187 4.55 0.08 -13.52
CA THR A 187 5.45 -0.84 -12.81
C THR A 187 4.88 -2.26 -12.75
N VAL A 188 3.60 -2.39 -12.38
CA VAL A 188 2.91 -3.69 -12.38
C VAL A 188 2.89 -4.30 -13.79
N ALA A 189 2.52 -3.50 -14.79
CA ALA A 189 2.50 -3.95 -16.18
C ALA A 189 3.89 -4.42 -16.67
N GLY A 190 4.96 -3.70 -16.32
CA GLY A 190 6.32 -4.09 -16.67
C GLY A 190 6.78 -5.38 -15.96
N ARG A 191 6.27 -5.70 -14.76
CA ARG A 191 6.49 -6.99 -14.10
C ARG A 191 5.79 -8.13 -14.87
N LEU A 192 4.52 -7.93 -15.21
CA LEU A 192 3.74 -8.88 -16.00
C LEU A 192 4.35 -9.15 -17.38
N GLU A 193 4.88 -8.12 -18.03
CA GLU A 193 5.59 -8.26 -19.30
C GLU A 193 6.83 -9.13 -19.18
N ARG A 194 7.67 -8.88 -18.18
CA ARG A 194 8.86 -9.72 -17.88
C ARG A 194 8.50 -11.17 -17.54
N GLU A 195 7.33 -11.40 -17.00
CA GLU A 195 6.78 -12.73 -16.72
C GLU A 195 6.14 -13.39 -17.96
N GLY A 196 6.07 -12.69 -19.08
CA GLY A 196 5.36 -13.17 -20.27
C GLY A 196 3.84 -13.23 -20.13
N ARG A 197 3.29 -12.59 -19.09
CA ARG A 197 1.84 -12.55 -18.79
C ARG A 197 1.12 -11.37 -19.43
N LEU A 198 1.86 -10.39 -19.88
CA LEU A 198 1.33 -9.20 -20.56
C LEU A 198 2.28 -8.81 -21.68
N ALA A 199 1.85 -8.97 -22.93
CA ALA A 199 2.64 -8.55 -24.08
C ALA A 199 2.50 -7.05 -24.33
N GLY A 200 3.62 -6.35 -24.45
CA GLY A 200 3.63 -4.95 -24.90
C GLY A 200 3.16 -3.91 -23.88
N ALA A 201 3.27 -4.18 -22.60
CA ALA A 201 2.98 -3.20 -21.55
C ALA A 201 4.07 -2.13 -21.43
N GLY A 202 4.39 -1.45 -22.50
CA GLY A 202 5.43 -0.42 -22.51
C GLY A 202 5.20 0.66 -21.45
N GLY A 203 6.28 1.29 -20.98
CA GLY A 203 6.21 2.44 -20.06
C GLY A 203 6.56 2.13 -18.60
N ALA A 204 7.08 0.95 -18.30
CA ALA A 204 7.66 0.67 -16.98
C ALA A 204 8.81 1.66 -16.68
N PRO A 205 8.92 2.17 -15.44
CA PRO A 205 10.02 3.05 -15.09
C PRO A 205 11.38 2.33 -15.17
N PRO A 206 12.47 3.06 -15.42
CA PRO A 206 13.80 2.47 -15.41
C PRO A 206 14.17 1.95 -14.02
N GLU A 207 15.01 0.94 -13.99
CA GLU A 207 15.48 0.32 -12.76
C GLU A 207 17.00 0.43 -12.64
N ARG A 208 17.46 0.53 -11.41
CA ARG A 208 18.87 0.29 -11.10
C ARG A 208 19.08 -1.23 -11.01
N PRO A 209 20.16 -1.75 -11.57
CA PRO A 209 20.49 -3.16 -11.44
C PRO A 209 20.74 -3.53 -9.97
N PRO A 210 20.66 -4.82 -9.62
CA PRO A 210 21.01 -5.31 -8.29
C PRO A 210 22.41 -4.84 -7.88
N LEU A 211 22.57 -4.42 -6.62
CA LEU A 211 23.88 -4.00 -6.11
C LEU A 211 24.93 -5.09 -6.23
N ALA A 212 24.53 -6.34 -6.11
CA ALA A 212 25.43 -7.48 -6.28
C ALA A 212 26.06 -7.52 -7.68
N SER A 213 25.33 -7.12 -8.74
CA SER A 213 25.86 -7.09 -10.10
C SER A 213 26.85 -5.94 -10.33
N LEU A 214 26.76 -4.84 -9.56
CA LEU A 214 27.68 -3.70 -9.63
C LEU A 214 29.00 -3.96 -8.89
N LYS A 215 29.00 -4.87 -7.91
CA LYS A 215 30.21 -5.26 -7.18
C LYS A 215 31.07 -6.27 -7.95
N ALA A 216 30.51 -6.90 -8.98
CA ALA A 216 31.18 -7.92 -9.79
C ALA A 216 31.85 -7.34 -11.05
N ALA A 217 31.65 -6.06 -11.32
CA ALA A 217 32.28 -5.30 -12.41
C ALA A 217 33.42 -4.41 -11.87
#